data_fe7727ca3c6370b61ea38c341e07b365
#
_entry.id   fe7727ca3c6370b61ea38c341e07b365
#
_cell.length_a   1.000
_cell.length_b   1.000
_cell.length_c   1.000
_cell.angle_alpha   90.00
_cell.angle_beta   90.00
_cell.angle_gamma   90.00
#
_symmetry.space_group_name_H-M   'P 1'
#
loop_
_entity.id
_entity.type
_entity.pdbx_description
1 polymer ?
#
loop_
_entity_poly.entity_id
_entity_poly.type
_entity_poly.pdbx_seq_one_letter_code
_entity_poly.pdbx_strand_id
1 'polypeptide(L)'
;ELEGGYKLVWHDEFNGTGAPNAEMWRYEEGFQRNEEDQWYKKENVEMKKNALVFTAKQERVKNPNYNPNATGGNSWKQTREYAEYTSACVVAQNKYAFKYGKLVVRAKIPIEQGGWPAIWSTGNWYEWPLGGEIDFLEFYKNKIHANLCWGGNKRWDGSWNSANYPITDFTSKDAKWAEKYHVWM
;
A
#
# COMPACT_ATOMS: atom_id res chain seq x y z
N GLU A 1 -5.93 23.68 17.61
CA GLU A 1 -4.63 23.46 16.93
C GLU A 1 -4.00 22.17 17.47
N LEU A 2 -3.37 21.41 16.60
CA LEU A 2 -2.59 20.24 16.99
C LEU A 2 -1.20 20.68 17.46
N GLU A 3 -0.51 19.82 18.21
CA GLU A 3 0.86 20.06 18.63
C GLU A 3 1.75 20.46 17.44
N GLY A 4 2.60 21.48 17.60
CA GLY A 4 3.47 21.99 16.54
C GLY A 4 2.79 22.92 15.52
N GLY A 5 1.60 23.44 15.81
CA GLY A 5 0.90 24.39 14.93
C GLY A 5 0.21 23.75 13.72
N TYR A 6 0.12 22.41 13.68
CA TYR A 6 -0.59 21.71 12.60
C TYR A 6 -2.10 21.90 12.71
N LYS A 7 -2.76 21.96 11.56
CA LYS A 7 -4.22 21.95 11.43
C LYS A 7 -4.64 20.66 10.72
N LEU A 8 -5.64 19.97 11.27
CA LEU A 8 -6.24 18.81 10.62
C LEU A 8 -6.97 19.28 9.35
N VAL A 9 -6.61 18.74 8.21
CA VAL A 9 -7.17 19.13 6.90
C VAL A 9 -7.88 17.98 6.20
N TRP A 10 -7.54 16.74 6.54
CA TRP A 10 -8.15 15.55 5.99
C TRP A 10 -7.98 14.37 6.95
N HIS A 11 -9.00 13.56 7.14
CA HIS A 11 -8.93 12.35 7.95
C HIS A 11 -10.02 11.36 7.58
N ASP A 12 -9.78 10.10 7.89
CA ASP A 12 -10.80 9.05 7.91
C ASP A 12 -10.54 8.16 9.13
N GLU A 13 -11.52 8.08 10.01
CA GLU A 13 -11.45 7.28 11.25
C GLU A 13 -11.95 5.85 11.04
N PHE A 14 -12.41 5.52 9.81
CA PHE A 14 -12.96 4.23 9.44
C PHE A 14 -14.05 3.72 10.38
N ASN A 15 -14.86 4.65 10.90
CA ASN A 15 -15.99 4.32 11.75
C ASN A 15 -17.12 3.73 10.90
N GLY A 16 -17.69 2.62 11.38
CA GLY A 16 -18.80 1.96 10.69
C GLY A 16 -18.46 0.55 10.21
N THR A 17 -19.18 0.10 9.19
CA THR A 17 -19.07 -1.25 8.63
C THR A 17 -19.22 -1.22 7.10
N GLY A 18 -18.64 -2.22 6.43
CA GLY A 18 -18.76 -2.37 4.98
C GLY A 18 -17.70 -1.62 4.20
N ALA A 19 -18.05 -1.10 3.03
CA ALA A 19 -17.10 -0.45 2.14
C ALA A 19 -16.58 0.88 2.70
N PRO A 20 -15.30 1.25 2.49
CA PRO A 20 -14.80 2.58 2.80
C PRO A 20 -15.53 3.66 1.98
N ASN A 21 -15.48 4.90 2.46
CA ASN A 21 -16.15 6.03 1.84
C ASN A 21 -15.64 6.26 0.40
N ALA A 22 -16.50 6.08 -0.59
CA ALA A 22 -16.18 6.24 -2.01
C ALA A 22 -15.81 7.69 -2.41
N GLU A 23 -16.17 8.69 -1.62
CA GLU A 23 -15.74 10.08 -1.82
C GLU A 23 -14.26 10.30 -1.43
N MET A 24 -13.72 9.42 -0.60
CA MET A 24 -12.35 9.51 -0.10
C MET A 24 -11.42 8.47 -0.73
N TRP A 25 -11.97 7.30 -1.07
CA TRP A 25 -11.18 6.14 -1.50
C TRP A 25 -11.73 5.54 -2.79
N ARG A 26 -10.83 5.03 -3.61
CA ARG A 26 -11.12 4.11 -4.70
C ARG A 26 -10.28 2.85 -4.55
N TYR A 27 -10.69 1.79 -5.23
CA TYR A 27 -9.97 0.53 -5.24
C TYR A 27 -9.00 0.44 -6.41
N GLU A 28 -7.90 -0.25 -6.21
CA GLU A 28 -7.20 -0.91 -7.29
C GLU A 28 -7.72 -2.34 -7.42
N GLU A 29 -7.88 -2.83 -8.65
CA GLU A 29 -8.39 -4.17 -8.92
C GLU A 29 -7.48 -4.88 -9.92
N GLY A 30 -7.32 -6.20 -9.78
CA GLY A 30 -6.50 -7.02 -10.66
C GLY A 30 -5.00 -6.98 -10.34
N PHE A 31 -4.20 -7.40 -11.29
CA PHE A 31 -2.75 -7.26 -11.25
C PHE A 31 -2.34 -5.81 -11.50
N GLN A 32 -1.51 -5.25 -10.65
CA GLN A 32 -1.18 -3.81 -10.70
C GLN A 32 0.28 -3.51 -11.05
N ARG A 33 1.23 -3.99 -10.28
CA ARG A 33 2.66 -3.61 -10.38
C ARG A 33 3.61 -4.72 -9.96
N ASN A 34 4.91 -4.56 -10.23
CA ASN A 34 6.01 -5.34 -9.71
C ASN A 34 5.93 -6.85 -9.97
N GLU A 35 5.10 -7.29 -10.92
CA GLU A 35 4.81 -8.71 -11.17
C GLU A 35 4.35 -9.47 -9.91
N GLU A 36 3.73 -8.75 -8.97
CA GLU A 36 3.20 -9.30 -7.73
C GLU A 36 2.19 -10.43 -7.99
N ASP A 37 2.10 -11.38 -7.07
CA ASP A 37 1.31 -12.59 -7.26
C ASP A 37 -0.18 -12.41 -6.96
N GLN A 38 -0.53 -11.39 -6.14
CA GLN A 38 -1.90 -11.17 -5.72
C GLN A 38 -2.71 -10.43 -6.79
N TRP A 39 -3.97 -10.83 -6.86
CA TRP A 39 -5.05 -10.11 -7.52
C TRP A 39 -5.76 -9.22 -6.50
N TYR A 40 -5.82 -7.92 -6.72
CA TYR A 40 -6.56 -7.02 -5.85
C TYR A 40 -8.07 -7.12 -6.10
N LYS A 41 -8.82 -7.21 -5.00
CA LYS A 41 -10.29 -7.28 -4.98
C LYS A 41 -10.86 -6.33 -3.94
N LYS A 42 -11.90 -5.59 -4.30
CA LYS A 42 -12.61 -4.72 -3.35
C LYS A 42 -13.24 -5.48 -2.18
N GLU A 43 -13.63 -6.74 -2.39
CA GLU A 43 -14.19 -7.61 -1.36
C GLU A 43 -13.19 -8.01 -0.27
N ASN A 44 -11.90 -7.75 -0.49
CA ASN A 44 -10.84 -8.05 0.48
C ASN A 44 -10.51 -6.87 1.40
N VAL A 45 -11.29 -5.78 1.33
CA VAL A 45 -11.18 -4.65 2.26
C VAL A 45 -12.55 -4.21 2.74
N GLU A 46 -12.70 -4.05 4.04
CA GLU A 46 -13.94 -3.60 4.68
C GLU A 46 -13.67 -2.76 5.93
N MET A 47 -14.57 -1.83 6.24
CA MET A 47 -14.62 -1.20 7.55
C MET A 47 -15.24 -2.16 8.55
N LYS A 48 -14.52 -2.44 9.65
CA LYS A 48 -14.93 -3.37 10.68
C LYS A 48 -14.24 -3.07 12.00
N LYS A 49 -14.99 -3.04 13.08
CA LYS A 49 -14.46 -2.78 14.44
C LYS A 49 -13.65 -1.46 14.51
N ASN A 50 -14.17 -0.40 13.89
CA ASN A 50 -13.54 0.91 13.81
C ASN A 50 -12.13 0.87 13.20
N ALA A 51 -11.97 0.09 12.17
CA ALA A 51 -10.77 0.02 11.37
C ALA A 51 -11.09 -0.33 9.91
N LEU A 52 -10.24 0.08 8.99
CA LEU A 52 -10.20 -0.46 7.64
C LEU A 52 -9.37 -1.72 7.65
N VAL A 53 -9.99 -2.85 7.35
CA VAL A 53 -9.37 -4.19 7.44
C VAL A 53 -9.11 -4.71 6.05
N PHE A 54 -7.85 -4.97 5.74
CA PHE A 54 -7.40 -5.62 4.52
C PHE A 54 -7.19 -7.10 4.79
N THR A 55 -7.64 -7.95 3.88
CA THR A 55 -7.50 -9.40 4.01
C THR A 55 -6.78 -9.98 2.80
N ALA A 56 -5.58 -10.51 3.02
CA ALA A 56 -4.91 -11.34 2.03
C ALA A 56 -5.40 -12.79 2.16
N LYS A 57 -5.65 -13.46 1.03
CA LYS A 57 -6.16 -14.82 0.99
C LYS A 57 -5.39 -15.65 -0.03
N GLN A 58 -5.19 -16.92 0.28
CA GLN A 58 -4.84 -17.91 -0.72
C GLN A 58 -6.15 -18.39 -1.37
N GLU A 59 -6.45 -17.85 -2.52
CA GLU A 59 -7.61 -18.22 -3.32
C GLU A 59 -7.30 -18.02 -4.81
N ARG A 60 -7.77 -18.96 -5.62
CA ARG A 60 -7.53 -18.93 -7.07
C ARG A 60 -8.61 -18.11 -7.77
N VAL A 61 -8.16 -17.13 -8.55
CA VAL A 61 -9.03 -16.24 -9.34
C VAL A 61 -8.61 -16.29 -10.80
N LYS A 62 -9.59 -16.50 -11.70
CA LYS A 62 -9.33 -16.42 -13.14
C LYS A 62 -9.15 -14.98 -13.58
N ASN A 63 -8.11 -14.74 -14.37
CA ASN A 63 -7.87 -13.44 -14.98
C ASN A 63 -8.82 -13.22 -16.17
N PRO A 64 -9.76 -12.28 -16.12
CA PRO A 64 -10.68 -12.03 -17.22
C PRO A 64 -9.99 -11.46 -18.46
N ASN A 65 -8.78 -10.91 -18.29
CA ASN A 65 -7.99 -10.32 -19.36
C ASN A 65 -6.89 -11.28 -19.89
N TYR A 66 -7.01 -12.58 -19.58
CA TYR A 66 -6.00 -13.55 -20.00
C TYR A 66 -5.79 -13.55 -21.52
N ASN A 67 -4.55 -13.38 -21.91
CA ASN A 67 -4.09 -13.46 -23.29
C ASN A 67 -2.67 -14.04 -23.31
N PRO A 68 -2.49 -15.33 -23.66
CA PRO A 68 -1.17 -15.97 -23.65
C PRO A 68 -0.20 -15.38 -24.68
N ASN A 69 -0.72 -14.63 -25.65
CA ASN A 69 0.09 -14.01 -26.72
C ASN A 69 0.35 -12.52 -26.45
N ALA A 70 0.02 -12.00 -25.27
CA ALA A 70 0.31 -10.61 -24.92
C ALA A 70 1.81 -10.36 -24.89
N THR A 71 2.23 -9.20 -25.43
CA THR A 71 3.63 -8.76 -25.48
C THR A 71 3.79 -7.36 -24.91
N GLY A 72 5.04 -6.97 -24.57
CA GLY A 72 5.36 -5.67 -23.99
C GLY A 72 5.58 -5.71 -22.47
N GLY A 73 6.00 -4.61 -21.89
CA GLY A 73 6.46 -4.55 -20.50
C GLY A 73 5.42 -4.89 -19.42
N ASN A 74 4.13 -4.78 -19.76
CA ASN A 74 3.03 -5.13 -18.85
C ASN A 74 2.28 -6.41 -19.28
N SER A 75 2.83 -7.19 -20.22
CA SER A 75 2.21 -8.42 -20.71
C SER A 75 1.94 -9.45 -19.61
N TRP A 76 2.75 -9.46 -18.56
CA TRP A 76 2.59 -10.33 -17.40
C TRP A 76 1.20 -10.22 -16.77
N LYS A 77 0.56 -9.05 -16.81
CA LYS A 77 -0.82 -8.85 -16.33
C LYS A 77 -1.86 -9.64 -17.13
N GLN A 78 -1.53 -10.02 -18.36
CA GLN A 78 -2.41 -10.75 -19.25
C GLN A 78 -1.96 -12.19 -19.48
N THR A 79 -0.66 -12.48 -19.45
CA THR A 79 -0.15 -13.84 -19.69
C THR A 79 -0.37 -14.78 -18.50
N ARG A 80 -0.67 -14.26 -17.31
CA ARG A 80 -1.10 -15.05 -16.15
C ARG A 80 -2.58 -15.37 -16.26
N GLU A 81 -2.93 -16.63 -16.47
CA GLU A 81 -4.33 -17.07 -16.56
C GLU A 81 -5.06 -16.99 -15.22
N TYR A 82 -4.34 -17.25 -14.13
CA TYR A 82 -4.87 -17.23 -12.78
C TYR A 82 -3.96 -16.44 -11.86
N ALA A 83 -4.56 -15.87 -10.81
CA ALA A 83 -3.88 -15.50 -9.59
C ALA A 83 -4.18 -16.57 -8.52
N GLU A 84 -3.19 -16.90 -7.70
CA GLU A 84 -3.35 -17.89 -6.61
C GLU A 84 -3.53 -17.21 -5.25
N TYR A 85 -3.39 -15.88 -5.22
CA TYR A 85 -3.58 -15.06 -4.02
C TYR A 85 -4.43 -13.85 -4.36
N THR A 86 -5.19 -13.39 -3.38
CA THR A 86 -5.92 -12.12 -3.47
C THR A 86 -5.59 -11.23 -2.28
N SER A 87 -5.72 -9.93 -2.48
CA SER A 87 -5.51 -8.91 -1.46
C SER A 87 -6.36 -7.67 -1.79
N ALA A 88 -6.06 -6.54 -1.20
CA ALA A 88 -6.71 -5.28 -1.54
C ALA A 88 -5.73 -4.11 -1.48
N CYS A 89 -6.03 -3.11 -2.29
CA CYS A 89 -5.39 -1.81 -2.25
C CYS A 89 -6.45 -0.72 -2.40
N VAL A 90 -6.41 0.29 -1.52
CA VAL A 90 -7.23 1.50 -1.65
C VAL A 90 -6.34 2.71 -1.81
N VAL A 91 -6.77 3.65 -2.62
CA VAL A 91 -6.02 4.85 -2.96
C VAL A 91 -6.91 6.09 -2.92
N ALA A 92 -6.33 7.20 -2.46
CA ALA A 92 -6.99 8.51 -2.46
C ALA A 92 -6.74 9.31 -3.76
N GLN A 93 -6.19 8.68 -4.78
CA GLN A 93 -5.91 9.34 -6.07
C GLN A 93 -7.19 9.97 -6.65
N ASN A 94 -7.08 11.23 -7.08
CA ASN A 94 -8.20 12.06 -7.58
C ASN A 94 -9.27 12.39 -6.53
N LYS A 95 -9.04 12.05 -5.26
CA LYS A 95 -9.91 12.38 -4.12
C LYS A 95 -9.25 13.40 -3.20
N TYR A 96 -8.00 13.14 -2.84
CA TYR A 96 -7.22 14.02 -2.00
C TYR A 96 -5.74 13.98 -2.38
N ALA A 97 -5.10 15.14 -2.35
CA ALA A 97 -3.65 15.29 -2.52
C ALA A 97 -3.13 16.40 -1.61
N PHE A 98 -1.90 16.29 -1.18
CA PHE A 98 -1.22 17.32 -0.39
C PHE A 98 0.22 17.49 -0.87
N LYS A 99 0.80 18.66 -0.59
CA LYS A 99 2.19 18.94 -0.93
C LYS A 99 3.08 19.01 0.31
N TYR A 100 2.56 19.60 1.36
CA TYR A 100 3.25 19.75 2.64
C TYR A 100 2.32 19.32 3.76
N GLY A 101 2.90 18.78 4.81
CA GLY A 101 2.12 18.39 5.97
C GLY A 101 2.71 17.18 6.68
N LYS A 102 1.92 16.61 7.55
CA LYS A 102 2.23 15.41 8.32
C LYS A 102 1.13 14.39 8.07
N LEU A 103 1.48 13.24 7.53
CA LEU A 103 0.61 12.08 7.47
C LEU A 103 0.77 11.29 8.77
N VAL A 104 -0.34 10.94 9.39
CA VAL A 104 -0.35 10.09 10.60
C VAL A 104 -1.33 8.95 10.37
N VAL A 105 -0.85 7.73 10.46
CA VAL A 105 -1.67 6.53 10.32
C VAL A 105 -1.49 5.63 11.53
N ARG A 106 -2.59 5.24 12.15
CA ARG A 106 -2.58 4.23 13.22
C ARG A 106 -2.93 2.89 12.61
N ALA A 107 -1.96 2.00 12.49
CA ALA A 107 -2.14 0.71 11.85
C ALA A 107 -1.46 -0.43 12.61
N LYS A 108 -2.05 -1.62 12.46
CA LYS A 108 -1.46 -2.91 12.81
C LYS A 108 -1.16 -3.64 11.50
N ILE A 109 0.05 -4.17 11.36
CA ILE A 109 0.49 -4.84 10.14
C ILE A 109 0.79 -6.32 10.40
N PRO A 110 0.51 -7.21 9.43
CA PRO A 110 1.01 -8.57 9.46
C PRO A 110 2.54 -8.58 9.24
N ILE A 111 3.21 -9.53 9.87
CA ILE A 111 4.67 -9.73 9.73
C ILE A 111 5.02 -11.15 9.27
N GLU A 112 4.05 -11.87 8.74
CA GLU A 112 4.25 -13.20 8.19
C GLU A 112 5.03 -13.15 6.89
N GLN A 113 5.76 -14.21 6.62
CA GLN A 113 6.52 -14.36 5.38
C GLN A 113 5.58 -14.32 4.16
N GLY A 114 5.96 -13.56 3.15
CA GLY A 114 5.18 -13.33 1.93
C GLY A 114 4.20 -12.17 2.03
N GLY A 115 3.99 -11.61 3.23
CA GLY A 115 3.24 -10.37 3.39
C GLY A 115 4.03 -9.15 2.92
N TRP A 116 3.30 -8.17 2.38
CA TRP A 116 3.85 -6.86 2.01
C TRP A 116 2.83 -5.76 2.31
N PRO A 117 2.55 -5.51 3.59
CA PRO A 117 1.75 -4.34 3.96
C PRO A 117 2.53 -3.07 3.68
N ALA A 118 1.87 -2.08 3.10
CA ALA A 118 2.47 -0.79 2.75
C ALA A 118 1.53 0.38 3.02
N ILE A 119 2.11 1.51 3.47
CA ILE A 119 1.49 2.82 3.57
C ILE A 119 2.41 3.77 2.81
N TRP A 120 1.97 4.25 1.68
CA TRP A 120 2.83 4.97 0.76
C TRP A 120 2.08 6.01 -0.06
N SER A 121 2.81 6.88 -0.73
CA SER A 121 2.26 7.89 -1.62
C SER A 121 3.15 8.11 -2.83
N THR A 122 2.55 8.45 -3.96
CA THR A 122 3.26 8.90 -5.16
C THR A 122 2.76 10.28 -5.58
N GLY A 123 3.59 11.01 -6.29
CA GLY A 123 3.18 12.26 -6.91
C GLY A 123 2.12 12.03 -7.98
N ASN A 124 1.20 12.98 -8.12
CA ASN A 124 0.08 12.92 -9.06
C ASN A 124 0.23 13.82 -10.29
N TRP A 125 1.32 14.57 -10.40
CA TRP A 125 1.57 15.54 -11.48
C TRP A 125 2.47 15.01 -12.58
N TYR A 126 3.36 14.07 -12.22
CA TYR A 126 4.33 13.49 -13.15
C TYR A 126 4.29 11.98 -13.08
N GLU A 127 4.71 11.34 -14.17
CA GLU A 127 4.90 9.90 -14.25
C GLU A 127 5.94 9.46 -13.19
N TRP A 128 5.71 8.30 -12.58
CA TRP A 128 6.69 7.70 -11.68
C TRP A 128 8.00 7.40 -12.43
N PRO A 129 9.18 7.63 -11.86
CA PRO A 129 9.45 8.15 -10.50
C PRO A 129 9.62 9.68 -10.43
N LEU A 130 9.38 10.43 -11.52
CA LEU A 130 9.55 11.90 -11.55
C LEU A 130 8.63 12.62 -10.56
N GLY A 131 7.43 12.07 -10.32
CA GLY A 131 6.50 12.59 -9.33
C GLY A 131 6.91 12.34 -7.89
N GLY A 132 7.92 11.50 -7.68
CA GLY A 132 8.36 11.06 -6.36
C GLY A 132 7.48 9.97 -5.74
N GLU A 133 8.04 9.31 -4.74
CA GLU A 133 7.36 8.33 -3.89
C GLU A 133 7.86 8.46 -2.46
N ILE A 134 6.95 8.32 -1.52
CA ILE A 134 7.25 8.26 -0.09
C ILE A 134 6.60 7.02 0.47
N ASP A 135 7.41 6.08 0.95
CA ASP A 135 6.95 4.92 1.69
C ASP A 135 7.07 5.22 3.17
N PHE A 136 5.94 5.55 3.81
CA PHE A 136 5.88 5.80 5.25
C PHE A 136 6.08 4.50 6.02
N LEU A 137 5.70 3.40 5.43
CA LEU A 137 5.86 2.05 5.93
C LEU A 137 5.78 1.05 4.78
N GLU A 138 6.74 0.16 4.74
CA GLU A 138 6.62 -1.12 4.07
C GLU A 138 7.17 -2.23 4.97
N PHE A 139 6.63 -3.42 4.88
CA PHE A 139 7.21 -4.59 5.51
C PHE A 139 7.43 -5.70 4.49
N TYR A 140 8.66 -6.09 4.28
CA TYR A 140 9.06 -7.27 3.51
C TYR A 140 10.47 -7.73 3.91
N LYS A 141 10.82 -8.96 3.57
CA LYS A 141 12.12 -9.56 3.92
C LYS A 141 12.50 -9.42 5.40
N ASN A 142 11.50 -9.53 6.28
CA ASN A 142 11.64 -9.39 7.74
C ASN A 142 12.19 -8.04 8.21
N LYS A 143 11.91 -6.98 7.46
CA LYS A 143 12.30 -5.60 7.80
C LYS A 143 11.16 -4.63 7.64
N ILE A 144 11.13 -3.62 8.49
CA ILE A 144 10.38 -2.39 8.29
C ILE A 144 11.24 -1.47 7.42
N HIS A 145 10.65 -0.93 6.37
CA HIS A 145 11.29 0.03 5.48
C HIS A 145 10.53 1.35 5.50
N ALA A 146 11.28 2.44 5.41
CA ALA A 146 10.79 3.77 5.10
C ALA A 146 11.67 4.31 3.97
N ASN A 147 11.06 4.65 2.83
CA ASN A 147 11.81 4.97 1.63
C ASN A 147 11.36 6.30 1.03
N LEU A 148 12.29 6.92 0.34
CA LEU A 148 12.04 8.04 -0.57
C LEU A 148 12.56 7.65 -1.95
N CYS A 149 11.76 7.91 -2.98
CA CYS A 149 12.18 7.77 -4.37
C CYS A 149 11.92 9.05 -5.14
N TRP A 150 12.83 9.40 -6.03
CA TRP A 150 12.68 10.52 -6.95
C TRP A 150 13.26 10.21 -8.32
N GLY A 151 12.81 10.92 -9.33
CA GLY A 151 13.26 10.70 -10.71
C GLY A 151 14.71 11.08 -10.94
N GLY A 152 15.39 10.26 -11.74
CA GLY A 152 16.71 10.52 -12.26
C GLY A 152 16.70 11.24 -13.62
N ASN A 153 17.80 11.17 -14.33
CA ASN A 153 17.97 11.83 -15.63
C ASN A 153 17.35 11.08 -16.82
N LYS A 154 16.91 9.86 -16.62
CA LYS A 154 16.27 9.02 -17.64
C LYS A 154 14.89 8.63 -17.18
N ARG A 155 13.98 8.39 -18.13
CA ARG A 155 12.66 7.85 -17.87
C ARG A 155 12.78 6.51 -17.11
N TRP A 156 11.98 6.32 -16.07
CA TRP A 156 11.98 5.14 -15.20
C TRP A 156 13.26 4.94 -14.35
N ASP A 157 14.15 5.93 -14.34
CA ASP A 157 15.35 5.92 -13.50
C ASP A 157 15.02 6.58 -12.16
N GLY A 158 14.89 5.77 -11.12
CA GLY A 158 14.59 6.20 -9.76
C GLY A 158 15.82 6.18 -8.87
N SER A 159 16.05 7.29 -8.18
CA SER A 159 17.02 7.35 -7.09
C SER A 159 16.30 7.08 -5.77
N TRP A 160 16.92 6.29 -4.90
CA TRP A 160 16.31 5.85 -3.65
C TRP A 160 17.15 6.24 -2.44
N ASN A 161 16.46 6.66 -1.38
CA ASN A 161 17.03 6.76 -0.03
C ASN A 161 16.15 5.95 0.92
N SER A 162 16.74 4.96 1.59
CA SER A 162 16.00 3.97 2.37
C SER A 162 16.55 3.86 3.79
N ALA A 163 15.64 3.88 4.77
CA ALA A 163 15.91 3.43 6.12
C ALA A 163 15.20 2.08 6.32
N ASN A 164 15.91 1.09 6.86
CA ASN A 164 15.32 -0.21 7.12
C ASN A 164 15.79 -0.77 8.47
N TYR A 165 14.86 -1.44 9.15
CA TYR A 165 15.05 -1.95 10.50
C TYR A 165 14.59 -3.41 10.56
N PRO A 166 15.42 -4.35 11.04
CA PRO A 166 15.00 -5.72 11.25
C PRO A 166 13.77 -5.78 12.15
N ILE A 167 12.80 -6.62 11.84
CA ILE A 167 11.59 -6.76 12.67
C ILE A 167 11.92 -7.19 14.10
N THR A 168 13.04 -7.88 14.28
CA THR A 168 13.55 -8.28 15.59
C THR A 168 13.89 -7.12 16.51
N ASP A 169 14.19 -5.93 15.99
CA ASP A 169 14.42 -4.73 16.81
C ASP A 169 13.17 -4.31 17.59
N PHE A 170 12.01 -4.74 17.13
CA PHE A 170 10.70 -4.48 17.72
C PHE A 170 10.19 -5.71 18.49
N THR A 171 10.20 -6.89 17.88
CA THR A 171 9.61 -8.09 18.46
C THR A 171 10.43 -8.66 19.64
N SER A 172 11.74 -8.42 19.69
CA SER A 172 12.55 -8.77 20.86
C SER A 172 12.21 -7.97 22.12
N LYS A 173 11.68 -6.76 21.95
CA LYS A 173 11.24 -5.89 23.04
C LYS A 173 9.79 -6.15 23.43
N ASP A 174 8.98 -6.62 22.51
CA ASP A 174 7.57 -6.90 22.69
C ASP A 174 7.16 -8.07 21.78
N ALA A 175 7.06 -9.27 22.33
CA ALA A 175 6.66 -10.46 21.59
C ALA A 175 5.26 -10.35 20.94
N LYS A 176 4.41 -9.44 21.42
CA LYS A 176 3.09 -9.16 20.89
C LYS A 176 3.05 -7.89 20.01
N TRP A 177 4.19 -7.43 19.56
CA TRP A 177 4.27 -6.19 18.77
C TRP A 177 3.33 -6.21 17.56
N ALA A 178 3.33 -7.26 16.76
CA ALA A 178 2.49 -7.39 15.57
C ALA A 178 0.97 -7.49 15.89
N GLU A 179 0.60 -7.80 17.13
CA GLU A 179 -0.80 -7.82 17.56
C GLU A 179 -1.33 -6.43 17.94
N LYS A 180 -0.47 -5.42 18.00
CA LYS A 180 -0.78 -4.07 18.46
C LYS A 180 -0.86 -3.08 17.31
N TYR A 181 -1.62 -2.01 17.52
CA TYR A 181 -1.60 -0.85 16.64
C TYR A 181 -0.41 0.05 16.98
N HIS A 182 0.27 0.49 15.94
CA HIS A 182 1.37 1.45 16.01
C HIS A 182 1.02 2.70 15.21
N VAL A 183 1.70 3.80 15.49
CA VAL A 183 1.53 5.06 14.77
C VAL A 183 2.70 5.21 13.80
N TRP A 184 2.37 5.41 12.53
CA TRP A 184 3.27 5.62 11.42
C TRP A 184 3.15 7.07 10.94
N MET A 185 4.30 7.75 10.76
CA MET A 185 4.32 9.18 10.41
C MET A 185 5.43 9.47 9.41
#